data_4ace8861f44fd39404853b8111f57895
#
_entry.id   4ace8861f44fd39404853b8111f57895
#
_cell.length_a   1.000
_cell.length_b   1.000
_cell.length_c   1.000
_cell.angle_alpha   90.00
_cell.angle_beta   90.00
_cell.angle_gamma   90.00
#
_symmetry.space_group_name_H-M   'P 1'
#
loop_
_entity.id
_entity.type
_entity.pdbx_description
1 polymer ?
#
loop_
_entity_poly.entity_id
_entity_poly.type
_entity_poly.pdbx_seq_one_letter_code
_entity_poly.pdbx_strand_id
1 'polypeptide(L)'
;MSLQSEPVLSERQLLAQPASAYMNEAQQAFFRDLLLRQRAELQARIDGEFDALREVERPGDEADVASREEQRQWQLRLLEREKKLLDKIDQSLERLARGDYGWCAETGEPIGLRRLLLRPTASLSVEAKERQERRELHLRDA
;
A
#
# COMPACT_ATOMS: atom_id res chain seq x y z
N MET A 1 32.53 8.91 -3.73
CA MET A 1 31.93 8.21 -2.59
C MET A 1 30.72 7.43 -3.06
N SER A 2 30.84 6.14 -3.02
CA SER A 2 29.70 5.31 -3.37
C SER A 2 28.65 5.48 -2.27
N LEU A 3 27.49 5.94 -2.65
CA LEU A 3 26.31 5.84 -1.81
C LEU A 3 25.94 4.35 -1.71
N GLN A 4 26.73 3.63 -0.94
CA GLN A 4 26.35 2.27 -0.62
C GLN A 4 25.22 2.39 0.39
N SER A 5 24.02 2.12 -0.08
CA SER A 5 22.93 1.84 0.81
C SER A 5 23.36 0.65 1.69
N GLU A 6 23.28 0.80 3.00
CA GLU A 6 23.55 -0.29 3.92
C GLU A 6 22.67 -1.49 3.54
N PRO A 7 23.20 -2.72 3.66
CA PRO A 7 22.39 -3.90 3.32
C PRO A 7 21.15 -3.93 4.19
N VAL A 8 20.00 -4.00 3.53
CA VAL A 8 18.70 -4.09 4.19
C VAL A 8 18.60 -5.47 4.83
N LEU A 9 18.02 -5.53 6.03
CA LEU A 9 17.75 -6.81 6.71
C LEU A 9 16.92 -7.73 5.83
N SER A 10 17.17 -9.03 5.93
CA SER A 10 16.24 -10.02 5.41
C SER A 10 15.01 -10.10 6.34
N GLU A 11 13.93 -10.67 5.85
CA GLU A 11 12.73 -10.90 6.67
C GLU A 11 13.05 -11.72 7.92
N ARG A 12 13.86 -12.76 7.76
CA ARG A 12 14.31 -13.59 8.89
C ARG A 12 15.09 -12.76 9.91
N GLN A 13 16.04 -11.94 9.45
CA GLN A 13 16.83 -11.07 10.33
C GLN A 13 15.94 -10.06 11.04
N LEU A 14 14.97 -9.49 10.35
CA LEU A 14 13.99 -8.55 10.91
C LEU A 14 13.24 -9.20 12.08
N LEU A 15 12.68 -10.38 11.86
CA LEU A 15 11.89 -11.08 12.86
C LEU A 15 12.72 -11.63 14.02
N ALA A 16 14.03 -11.79 13.83
CA ALA A 16 14.94 -12.25 14.86
C ALA A 16 15.37 -11.15 15.84
N GLN A 17 15.12 -9.89 15.52
CA GLN A 17 15.50 -8.79 16.40
C GLN A 17 14.62 -8.74 17.66
N PRO A 18 15.18 -8.29 18.80
CA PRO A 18 14.42 -8.24 20.04
C PRO A 18 13.29 -7.19 19.98
N ALA A 19 12.27 -7.39 20.80
CA ALA A 19 11.13 -6.47 20.88
C ALA A 19 11.55 -5.03 21.18
N SER A 20 12.63 -4.84 21.95
CA SER A 20 13.17 -3.52 22.28
C SER A 20 13.73 -2.78 21.06
N ALA A 21 13.98 -3.48 19.96
CA ALA A 21 14.49 -2.89 18.72
C ALA A 21 13.36 -2.42 17.78
N TYR A 22 12.10 -2.47 18.21
CA TYR A 22 10.96 -2.15 17.36
C TYR A 22 11.11 -0.77 16.71
N MET A 23 10.99 -0.75 15.39
CA MET A 23 11.15 0.44 14.55
C MET A 23 12.49 1.16 14.73
N ASN A 24 13.56 0.40 15.00
CA ASN A 24 14.90 0.95 14.93
C ASN A 24 15.24 1.33 13.47
N GLU A 25 16.36 1.99 13.26
CA GLU A 25 16.73 2.48 11.92
C GLU A 25 16.81 1.36 10.87
N ALA A 26 17.33 0.19 11.24
CA ALA A 26 17.43 -0.95 10.34
C ALA A 26 16.05 -1.49 9.94
N GLN A 27 15.12 -1.54 10.87
CA GLN A 27 13.74 -1.97 10.59
C GLN A 27 13.03 -0.93 9.71
N GLN A 28 13.21 0.34 10.00
CA GLN A 28 12.65 1.40 9.16
C GLN A 28 13.19 1.34 7.74
N ALA A 29 14.49 1.09 7.58
CA ALA A 29 15.11 0.92 6.27
C ALA A 29 14.52 -0.29 5.52
N PHE A 30 14.26 -1.39 6.23
CA PHE A 30 13.60 -2.57 5.66
C PHE A 30 12.24 -2.22 5.06
N PHE A 31 11.39 -1.56 5.83
CA PHE A 31 10.04 -1.23 5.38
C PHE A 31 10.05 -0.13 4.31
N ARG A 32 10.97 0.81 4.39
CA ARG A 32 11.13 1.81 3.33
C ARG A 32 11.47 1.15 1.99
N ASP A 33 12.44 0.23 2.00
CA ASP A 33 12.82 -0.51 0.80
C ASP A 33 11.64 -1.33 0.25
N LEU A 34 10.92 -2.03 1.12
CA LEU A 34 9.75 -2.81 0.74
C LEU A 34 8.67 -1.94 0.10
N LEU A 35 8.35 -0.80 0.73
CA LEU A 35 7.33 0.12 0.22
C LEU A 35 7.74 0.77 -1.10
N LEU A 36 9.02 1.13 -1.24
CA LEU A 36 9.52 1.71 -2.49
C LEU A 36 9.46 0.69 -3.64
N ARG A 37 9.77 -0.57 -3.37
CA ARG A 37 9.64 -1.63 -4.38
C ARG A 37 8.19 -1.85 -4.77
N GLN A 38 7.29 -1.90 -3.80
CA GLN A 38 5.85 -2.03 -4.07
C GLN A 38 5.32 -0.83 -4.84
N ARG A 39 5.81 0.36 -4.51
CA ARG A 39 5.44 1.58 -5.22
C ARG A 39 5.84 1.53 -6.69
N ALA A 40 7.06 1.09 -6.95
CA ALA A 40 7.56 0.98 -8.33
C ALA A 40 6.75 -0.04 -9.15
N GLU A 41 6.46 -1.20 -8.55
CA GLU A 41 5.64 -2.23 -9.20
C GLU A 41 4.22 -1.74 -9.48
N LEU A 42 3.63 -1.04 -8.51
CA LEU A 42 2.28 -0.50 -8.66
C LEU A 42 2.24 0.61 -9.71
N GLN A 43 3.24 1.48 -9.74
CA GLN A 43 3.33 2.54 -10.75
C GLN A 43 3.42 1.93 -12.16
N ALA A 44 4.21 0.87 -12.33
CA ALA A 44 4.30 0.17 -13.61
C ALA A 44 2.95 -0.41 -14.04
N ARG A 45 2.19 -0.98 -13.08
CA ARG A 45 0.85 -1.49 -13.36
C ARG A 45 -0.11 -0.38 -13.75
N ILE A 46 -0.07 0.75 -13.05
CA ILE A 46 -0.91 1.92 -13.36
C ILE A 46 -0.61 2.42 -14.77
N ASP A 47 0.66 2.52 -15.13
CA ASP A 47 1.06 2.95 -16.48
C ASP A 47 0.53 1.98 -17.54
N GLY A 48 0.61 0.67 -17.27
CA GLY A 48 0.04 -0.35 -18.14
C GLY A 48 -1.48 -0.27 -18.27
N GLU A 49 -2.18 0.06 -17.18
CA GLU A 49 -3.64 0.24 -17.17
C GLU A 49 -4.06 1.48 -17.98
N PHE A 50 -3.28 2.56 -17.92
CA PHE A 50 -3.52 3.72 -18.77
C PHE A 50 -3.34 3.38 -20.24
N ASP A 51 -2.33 2.60 -20.59
CA ASP A 51 -2.13 2.15 -21.97
C ASP A 51 -3.30 1.28 -22.44
N ALA A 52 -3.78 0.37 -21.59
CA ALA A 52 -4.93 -0.47 -21.88
C ALA A 52 -6.20 0.37 -22.09
N LEU A 53 -6.40 1.40 -21.27
CA LEU A 53 -7.54 2.32 -21.41
C LEU A 53 -7.49 3.06 -22.74
N ARG A 54 -6.33 3.54 -23.15
CA ARG A 54 -6.15 4.21 -24.45
C ARG A 54 -6.50 3.29 -25.62
N GLU A 55 -6.15 2.00 -25.53
CA GLU A 55 -6.52 1.01 -26.55
C GLU A 55 -8.04 0.82 -26.63
N VAL A 56 -8.72 0.78 -25.48
CA VAL A 56 -10.19 0.66 -25.44
C VAL A 56 -10.85 1.91 -26.04
N GLU A 57 -10.28 3.09 -25.86
CA GLU A 57 -10.83 4.36 -26.35
C GLU A 57 -10.52 4.63 -27.82
N ARG A 58 -9.68 3.80 -28.46
CA ARG A 58 -9.39 3.95 -29.90
C ARG A 58 -10.64 3.77 -30.74
N PRO A 59 -10.85 4.62 -31.77
CA PRO A 59 -11.93 4.40 -32.72
C PRO A 59 -11.76 3.06 -33.40
N GLY A 60 -12.80 2.24 -33.42
CA GLY A 60 -12.81 0.92 -34.01
C GLY A 60 -14.19 0.57 -34.52
N ASP A 61 -14.41 -0.71 -34.88
CA ASP A 61 -15.66 -1.20 -35.45
C ASP A 61 -16.86 -0.90 -34.55
N GLU A 62 -17.94 -0.40 -35.17
CA GLU A 62 -19.19 -0.03 -34.48
C GLU A 62 -19.88 -1.19 -33.78
N ALA A 63 -19.53 -2.42 -34.11
CA ALA A 63 -20.22 -3.62 -33.65
C ALA A 63 -20.15 -3.87 -32.15
N ASP A 64 -19.23 -3.19 -31.39
CA ASP A 64 -18.97 -3.45 -29.99
C ASP A 64 -18.97 -2.23 -29.08
N VAL A 65 -19.81 -1.24 -29.37
CA VAL A 65 -19.86 -0.01 -28.56
C VAL A 65 -20.19 -0.31 -27.09
N ALA A 66 -21.19 -1.17 -26.85
CA ALA A 66 -21.61 -1.53 -25.51
C ALA A 66 -20.51 -2.30 -24.77
N SER A 67 -19.85 -3.25 -25.44
CA SER A 67 -18.75 -4.02 -24.90
C SER A 67 -17.55 -3.15 -24.54
N ARG A 68 -17.23 -2.18 -25.41
CA ARG A 68 -16.18 -1.19 -25.15
C ARG A 68 -16.48 -0.33 -23.92
N GLU A 69 -17.72 0.11 -23.78
CA GLU A 69 -18.13 0.95 -22.65
C GLU A 69 -18.01 0.18 -21.34
N GLU A 70 -18.40 -1.11 -21.32
CA GLU A 70 -18.21 -1.95 -20.15
C GLU A 70 -16.74 -2.13 -19.81
N GLN A 71 -15.90 -2.37 -20.82
CA GLN A 71 -14.46 -2.53 -20.65
C GLN A 71 -13.82 -1.25 -20.17
N ARG A 72 -14.24 -0.11 -20.71
CA ARG A 72 -13.75 1.20 -20.28
C ARG A 72 -14.08 1.47 -18.81
N GLN A 73 -15.31 1.18 -18.38
CA GLN A 73 -15.72 1.34 -17.00
C GLN A 73 -14.93 0.44 -16.06
N TRP A 74 -14.70 -0.81 -16.47
CA TRP A 74 -13.90 -1.75 -15.70
C TRP A 74 -12.47 -1.24 -15.53
N GLN A 75 -11.85 -0.76 -16.63
CA GLN A 75 -10.50 -0.19 -16.58
C GLN A 75 -10.42 1.03 -15.68
N LEU A 76 -11.41 1.90 -15.73
CA LEU A 76 -11.46 3.08 -14.86
C LEU A 76 -11.57 2.71 -13.38
N ARG A 77 -12.39 1.71 -13.04
CA ARG A 77 -12.49 1.23 -11.66
C ARG A 77 -11.18 0.62 -11.17
N LEU A 78 -10.51 -0.13 -12.03
CA LEU A 78 -9.21 -0.71 -11.71
C LEU A 78 -8.17 0.38 -11.45
N LEU A 79 -8.10 1.38 -12.31
CA LEU A 79 -7.20 2.53 -12.14
C LEU A 79 -7.46 3.28 -10.83
N GLU A 80 -8.73 3.49 -10.50
CA GLU A 80 -9.11 4.18 -9.27
C GLU A 80 -8.64 3.40 -8.04
N ARG A 81 -8.82 2.08 -8.05
CA ARG A 81 -8.37 1.22 -6.96
C ARG A 81 -6.86 1.22 -6.83
N GLU A 82 -6.14 1.13 -7.95
CA GLU A 82 -4.67 1.15 -7.96
C GLU A 82 -4.13 2.49 -7.46
N LYS A 83 -4.77 3.61 -7.82
CA LYS A 83 -4.39 4.93 -7.32
C LYS A 83 -4.59 5.06 -5.81
N LYS A 84 -5.65 4.49 -5.26
CA LYS A 84 -5.87 4.48 -3.81
C LYS A 84 -4.79 3.69 -3.09
N LEU A 85 -4.35 2.57 -3.65
CA LEU A 85 -3.24 1.80 -3.11
C LEU A 85 -1.94 2.60 -3.14
N LEU A 86 -1.68 3.31 -4.23
CA LEU A 86 -0.51 4.17 -4.37
C LEU A 86 -0.50 5.26 -3.30
N ASP A 87 -1.64 5.90 -3.07
CA ASP A 87 -1.79 6.91 -2.02
C ASP A 87 -1.48 6.35 -0.64
N LYS A 88 -1.92 5.14 -0.34
CA LYS A 88 -1.62 4.49 0.93
C LYS A 88 -0.13 4.20 1.09
N ILE A 89 0.53 3.78 0.02
CA ILE A 89 1.98 3.57 0.03
C ILE A 89 2.70 4.90 0.30
N ASP A 90 2.29 5.97 -0.39
CA ASP A 90 2.88 7.29 -0.20
C ASP A 90 2.66 7.82 1.21
N GLN A 91 1.49 7.61 1.79
CA GLN A 91 1.22 7.96 3.19
C GLN A 91 2.11 7.19 4.15
N SER A 92 2.35 5.90 3.88
CA SER A 92 3.24 5.08 4.71
C SER A 92 4.69 5.56 4.62
N LEU A 93 5.16 5.92 3.43
CA LEU A 93 6.49 6.49 3.23
C LEU A 93 6.64 7.83 3.96
N GLU A 94 5.60 8.65 3.95
CA GLU A 94 5.57 9.90 4.69
C GLU A 94 5.63 9.66 6.21
N ARG A 95 4.91 8.66 6.71
CA ARG A 95 4.96 8.27 8.11
C ARG A 95 6.36 7.79 8.52
N LEU A 96 7.05 7.05 7.66
CA LEU A 96 8.45 6.69 7.88
C LEU A 96 9.33 7.92 8.01
N ALA A 97 9.13 8.91 7.14
CA ALA A 97 9.91 10.14 7.17
C ALA A 97 9.67 10.94 8.47
N ARG A 98 8.48 10.85 9.05
CA ARG A 98 8.13 11.55 10.29
C ARG A 98 8.43 10.74 11.56
N GLY A 99 8.78 9.47 11.41
CA GLY A 99 9.03 8.60 12.56
C GLY A 99 7.78 7.97 13.17
N ASP A 100 6.65 8.02 12.47
CA ASP A 100 5.36 7.50 12.96
C ASP A 100 5.02 6.11 12.43
N TYR A 101 5.76 5.62 11.44
CA TYR A 101 5.46 4.34 10.82
C TYR A 101 5.60 3.20 11.84
N GLY A 102 4.67 2.24 11.76
CA GLY A 102 4.69 1.06 12.64
C GLY A 102 3.92 1.25 13.93
N TRP A 103 3.45 2.45 14.21
CA TRP A 103 2.69 2.77 15.41
C TRP A 103 1.23 3.01 15.04
N CYS A 104 0.32 2.42 15.82
CA CYS A 104 -1.11 2.57 15.58
C CYS A 104 -1.53 4.04 15.67
N ALA A 105 -2.17 4.54 14.61
CA ALA A 105 -2.60 5.94 14.55
C ALA A 105 -3.66 6.27 15.60
N GLU A 106 -4.42 5.27 16.06
CA GLU A 106 -5.49 5.46 17.03
C GLU A 106 -5.00 5.33 18.48
N THR A 107 -4.14 4.34 18.76
CA THR A 107 -3.75 4.01 20.14
C THR A 107 -2.31 4.35 20.48
N GLY A 108 -1.45 4.55 19.48
CA GLY A 108 -0.02 4.76 19.69
C GLY A 108 0.76 3.49 20.01
N GLU A 109 0.10 2.34 20.08
CA GLU A 109 0.76 1.06 20.32
C GLU A 109 1.43 0.52 19.07
N PRO A 110 2.43 -0.38 19.21
CA PRO A 110 3.05 -1.00 18.04
C PRO A 110 2.03 -1.80 17.21
N ILE A 111 2.08 -1.62 15.89
CA ILE A 111 1.28 -2.44 14.97
C ILE A 111 1.83 -3.86 14.94
N GLY A 112 3.13 -4.01 14.97
CA GLY A 112 3.83 -5.29 14.99
C GLY A 112 4.44 -5.65 13.64
N LEU A 113 5.63 -6.24 13.69
CA LEU A 113 6.38 -6.59 12.48
C LEU A 113 5.63 -7.56 11.58
N ARG A 114 4.98 -8.57 12.16
CA ARG A 114 4.28 -9.59 11.37
C ARG A 114 3.09 -9.00 10.60
N ARG A 115 2.33 -8.11 11.24
CA ARG A 115 1.23 -7.43 10.58
C ARG A 115 1.74 -6.52 9.46
N LEU A 116 2.84 -5.78 9.72
CA LEU A 116 3.44 -4.90 8.72
C LEU A 116 4.01 -5.65 7.54
N LEU A 117 4.55 -6.87 7.75
CA LEU A 117 5.01 -7.71 6.65
C LEU A 117 3.85 -8.13 5.75
N LEU A 118 2.69 -8.44 6.34
CA LEU A 118 1.49 -8.82 5.59
C LEU A 118 0.81 -7.60 4.96
N ARG A 119 0.81 -6.48 5.66
CA ARG A 119 0.16 -5.25 5.22
C ARG A 119 1.07 -4.05 5.51
N PRO A 120 2.06 -3.79 4.65
CA PRO A 120 3.02 -2.70 4.90
C PRO A 120 2.41 -1.31 5.02
N THR A 121 1.20 -1.11 4.48
CA THR A 121 0.48 0.16 4.58
C THR A 121 -0.45 0.23 5.79
N ALA A 122 -0.42 -0.75 6.68
CA ALA A 122 -1.27 -0.73 7.88
C ALA A 122 -0.92 0.47 8.75
N SER A 123 -1.94 1.21 9.17
CA SER A 123 -1.82 2.35 10.08
C SER A 123 -2.53 2.11 11.41
N LEU A 124 -3.21 0.98 11.55
CA LEU A 124 -3.95 0.59 12.75
C LEU A 124 -3.53 -0.80 13.21
N SER A 125 -3.52 -1.02 14.52
CA SER A 125 -3.39 -2.36 15.07
C SER A 125 -4.61 -3.21 14.67
N VAL A 126 -4.52 -4.52 14.85
CA VAL A 126 -5.65 -5.42 14.55
C VAL A 126 -6.88 -5.02 15.36
N GLU A 127 -6.70 -4.74 16.66
CA GLU A 127 -7.79 -4.36 17.56
C GLU A 127 -8.43 -3.03 17.16
N ALA A 128 -7.62 -2.04 16.80
CA ALA A 128 -8.12 -0.75 16.35
C ALA A 128 -8.87 -0.87 15.02
N LYS A 129 -8.37 -1.71 14.11
CA LYS A 129 -9.04 -1.96 12.83
C LYS A 129 -10.38 -2.65 13.02
N GLU A 130 -10.45 -3.64 13.90
CA GLU A 130 -11.71 -4.32 14.24
C GLU A 130 -12.73 -3.36 14.84
N ARG A 131 -12.30 -2.45 15.73
CA ARG A 131 -13.19 -1.42 16.29
C ARG A 131 -13.71 -0.49 15.20
N GLN A 132 -12.86 -0.09 14.26
CA GLN A 132 -13.27 0.77 13.15
C GLN A 132 -14.32 0.06 12.29
N GLU A 133 -14.11 -1.19 11.96
CA GLU A 133 -15.06 -1.98 11.15
C GLU A 133 -16.39 -2.14 11.85
N ARG A 134 -16.41 -2.36 13.17
CA ARG A 134 -17.65 -2.43 13.95
C ARG A 134 -18.41 -1.11 13.96
N ARG A 135 -17.71 0.01 14.07
CA ARG A 135 -18.34 1.33 14.00
C ARG A 135 -18.96 1.58 12.63
N GLU A 136 -18.29 1.18 11.58
CA GLU A 136 -18.82 1.31 10.22
C GLU A 136 -20.08 0.47 10.01
N LEU A 137 -20.11 -0.75 10.55
CA LEU A 137 -21.30 -1.59 10.51
C LEU A 137 -22.47 -0.94 11.24
N HIS A 138 -22.25 -0.35 12.41
CA HIS A 138 -23.27 0.36 13.17
C HIS A 138 -23.83 1.56 12.39
N LEU A 139 -22.99 2.29 11.70
CA LEU A 139 -23.42 3.42 10.90
C LEU A 139 -24.28 2.99 9.70
N ARG A 140 -24.02 1.81 9.13
CA ARG A 140 -24.85 1.26 8.05
C ARG A 140 -26.22 0.81 8.50
N ASP A 141 -26.31 0.31 9.74
CA ASP A 141 -27.54 -0.22 10.29
C ASP A 141 -28.41 0.84 10.98
N ALA A 142 -27.91 2.05 11.08
CA ALA A 142 -28.62 3.17 11.69
C ALA A 142 -29.57 3.86 10.71
#